data_b0bd8f0a801d1554322a9c8366b57d65
#
_entry.id   b0bd8f0a801d1554322a9c8366b57d65
#
_cell.length_a   1.000
_cell.length_b   1.000
_cell.length_c   1.000
_cell.angle_alpha   90.00
_cell.angle_beta   90.00
_cell.angle_gamma   90.00
#
_symmetry.space_group_name_H-M   'P 1'
#
loop_
_entity.id
_entity.type
_entity.pdbx_description
1 polymer ?
#
loop_
_entity_poly.entity_id
_entity_poly.type
_entity_poly.pdbx_seq_one_letter_code
_entity_poly.pdbx_strand_id
1 'polypeptide(L)'
;MDDRLITAKERVTRAMRTLPRDHFIEMSDPALVLGRSIPPTNAVSEILEYADIKPDHRVLQIGTGAGYVAALLSKLAAEVVTVEINPAIARSAQGRFNKLGLASLVLREQDGRGGVPDLGPFDRILVSSPRVDDIDTLLGQLTNRGLLISLEQGENDTHILARYEVTELGAPLRRVLAYVDFSKDTGMTLLDMGMVDQVLLSEARRVAREKKLPVIKVLRDRLNLEDATLYRQLAREKNMPFAAIDDLLPQVQPHLMEAFSRSFLDSHHLIPLKLED
;
A
#
# COMPACT_ATOMS: atom_id res chain seq x y z
N MET A 1 12.65 -1.14 -28.60
CA MET A 1 13.77 -1.00 -27.63
C MET A 1 13.67 -2.24 -26.74
N ASP A 2 14.73 -2.99 -26.61
CA ASP A 2 14.73 -4.24 -25.82
C ASP A 2 14.61 -3.89 -24.34
N ASP A 3 13.50 -4.28 -23.70
CA ASP A 3 13.20 -3.96 -22.29
C ASP A 3 14.19 -4.60 -21.30
N ARG A 4 15.06 -5.48 -21.77
CA ARG A 4 16.16 -6.07 -20.96
C ARG A 4 17.34 -5.11 -20.77
N LEU A 5 17.44 -4.07 -21.60
CA LEU A 5 18.54 -3.10 -21.57
C LEU A 5 18.23 -1.85 -20.75
N ILE A 6 16.98 -1.69 -20.30
CA ILE A 6 16.56 -0.54 -19.49
C ILE A 6 16.54 -0.90 -18.00
N THR A 7 16.72 0.10 -17.16
CA THR A 7 16.74 -0.07 -15.69
C THR A 7 15.38 -0.50 -15.13
N ALA A 8 15.36 -1.10 -13.93
CA ALA A 8 14.13 -1.43 -13.22
C ALA A 8 13.24 -0.19 -13.06
N LYS A 9 13.83 0.94 -12.70
CA LYS A 9 13.13 2.23 -12.54
C LYS A 9 12.44 2.69 -13.83
N GLU A 10 13.10 2.56 -14.97
CA GLU A 10 12.52 2.94 -16.26
C GLU A 10 11.37 2.02 -16.65
N ARG A 11 11.50 0.69 -16.43
CA ARG A 11 10.41 -0.26 -16.67
C ARG A 11 9.19 0.05 -15.80
N VAL A 12 9.40 0.25 -14.50
CA VAL A 12 8.33 0.59 -13.54
C VAL A 12 7.66 1.91 -13.93
N THR A 13 8.45 2.95 -14.21
CA THR A 13 7.91 4.26 -14.63
C THR A 13 7.05 4.14 -15.89
N ARG A 14 7.49 3.34 -16.88
CA ARG A 14 6.71 3.10 -18.11
C ARG A 14 5.40 2.37 -17.78
N ALA A 15 5.45 1.29 -16.97
CA ALA A 15 4.25 0.55 -16.59
C ALA A 15 3.23 1.44 -15.88
N MET A 16 3.67 2.27 -14.94
CA MET A 16 2.79 3.19 -14.20
C MET A 16 2.15 4.26 -15.10
N ARG A 17 2.83 4.71 -16.14
CA ARG A 17 2.25 5.65 -17.13
C ARG A 17 1.17 5.01 -18.00
N THR A 18 1.25 3.70 -18.26
CA THR A 18 0.28 2.98 -19.11
C THR A 18 -0.96 2.49 -18.34
N LEU A 19 -0.89 2.48 -17.01
CA LEU A 19 -1.98 2.06 -16.14
C LEU A 19 -2.26 3.15 -15.10
N PRO A 20 -3.14 4.12 -15.41
CA PRO A 20 -3.55 5.13 -14.45
C PRO A 20 -4.17 4.50 -13.21
N ARG A 21 -3.72 4.93 -12.04
CA ARG A 21 -4.15 4.42 -10.74
C ARG A 21 -5.66 4.63 -10.51
N ASP A 22 -6.24 5.66 -11.11
CA ASP A 22 -7.65 6.03 -10.98
C ASP A 22 -8.61 4.90 -11.38
N HIS A 23 -8.19 4.01 -12.27
CA HIS A 23 -8.96 2.82 -12.64
C HIS A 23 -9.12 1.82 -11.49
N PHE A 24 -8.38 1.99 -10.41
CA PHE A 24 -8.36 1.09 -9.24
C PHE A 24 -8.87 1.77 -7.97
N ILE A 25 -9.17 3.07 -8.00
CA ILE A 25 -9.67 3.87 -6.88
C ILE A 25 -11.15 4.16 -7.10
N GLU A 26 -11.99 3.15 -6.95
CA GLU A 26 -13.44 3.32 -6.95
C GLU A 26 -13.93 3.23 -5.50
N MET A 27 -14.61 4.28 -5.00
CA MET A 27 -15.04 4.37 -3.60
C MET A 27 -15.98 3.24 -3.17
N SER A 28 -16.66 2.61 -4.12
CA SER A 28 -17.50 1.43 -3.92
C SER A 28 -16.71 0.11 -3.96
N ASP A 29 -15.41 0.15 -4.26
CA ASP A 29 -14.60 -1.07 -4.36
C ASP A 29 -14.52 -1.81 -3.02
N PRO A 30 -14.82 -3.12 -2.99
CA PRO A 30 -14.78 -3.91 -1.77
C PRO A 30 -13.44 -3.85 -1.02
N ALA A 31 -12.31 -3.72 -1.74
CA ALA A 31 -11.00 -3.61 -1.11
C ALA A 31 -10.88 -2.30 -0.32
N LEU A 32 -11.33 -1.18 -0.89
CA LEU A 32 -11.30 0.12 -0.23
C LEU A 32 -12.30 0.20 0.92
N VAL A 33 -13.51 -0.33 0.73
CA VAL A 33 -14.55 -0.39 1.78
C VAL A 33 -14.06 -1.20 2.99
N LEU A 34 -13.26 -2.25 2.77
CA LEU A 34 -12.67 -3.07 3.84
C LEU A 34 -11.32 -2.53 4.35
N GLY A 35 -10.99 -1.28 4.05
CA GLY A 35 -9.77 -0.63 4.54
C GLY A 35 -8.47 -1.12 3.91
N ARG A 36 -8.54 -1.82 2.78
CA ARG A 36 -7.37 -2.27 2.04
C ARG A 36 -6.99 -1.22 1.00
N SER A 37 -6.38 -0.15 1.46
CA SER A 37 -5.91 0.92 0.59
C SER A 37 -4.80 0.43 -0.36
N ILE A 38 -4.79 0.98 -1.57
CA ILE A 38 -3.64 0.84 -2.47
C ILE A 38 -2.46 1.61 -1.86
N PRO A 39 -1.27 1.01 -1.71
CA PRO A 39 -0.13 1.73 -1.18
C PRO A 39 0.15 3.02 -1.97
N PRO A 40 0.75 4.05 -1.36
CA PRO A 40 1.12 5.28 -2.06
C PRO A 40 1.96 5.00 -3.31
N THR A 41 1.83 5.82 -4.33
CA THR A 41 2.48 5.63 -5.64
C THR A 41 3.99 5.48 -5.55
N ASN A 42 4.64 6.26 -4.67
CA ASN A 42 6.07 6.14 -4.41
C ASN A 42 6.45 4.79 -3.77
N ALA A 43 5.65 4.30 -2.82
CA ALA A 43 5.89 3.00 -2.20
C ALA A 43 5.72 1.86 -3.22
N VAL A 44 4.68 1.91 -4.07
CA VAL A 44 4.51 0.94 -5.16
C VAL A 44 5.68 0.97 -6.12
N SER A 45 6.15 2.17 -6.54
CA SER A 45 7.34 2.31 -7.40
C SER A 45 8.55 1.66 -6.76
N GLU A 46 8.83 1.99 -5.50
CA GLU A 46 9.99 1.49 -4.77
C GLU A 46 9.96 -0.03 -4.60
N ILE A 47 8.81 -0.61 -4.23
CA ILE A 47 8.63 -2.06 -4.12
C ILE A 47 8.94 -2.76 -5.45
N LEU A 48 8.39 -2.24 -6.55
CA LEU A 48 8.60 -2.83 -7.88
C LEU A 48 10.03 -2.63 -8.40
N GLU A 49 10.67 -1.52 -8.07
CA GLU A 49 12.08 -1.27 -8.40
C GLU A 49 13.01 -2.25 -7.68
N TYR A 50 12.79 -2.48 -6.38
CA TYR A 50 13.56 -3.48 -5.61
C TYR A 50 13.29 -4.91 -6.05
N ALA A 51 12.10 -5.22 -6.53
CA ALA A 51 11.77 -6.53 -7.08
C ALA A 51 12.52 -6.81 -8.40
N ASP A 52 12.97 -5.78 -9.11
CA ASP A 52 13.70 -5.86 -10.37
C ASP A 52 13.12 -6.90 -11.33
N ILE A 53 11.84 -6.74 -11.65
CA ILE A 53 11.09 -7.68 -12.47
C ILE A 53 11.55 -7.56 -13.92
N LYS A 54 11.83 -8.71 -14.54
CA LYS A 54 12.22 -8.80 -15.95
C LYS A 54 11.04 -9.27 -16.82
N PRO A 55 11.06 -8.99 -18.13
CA PRO A 55 9.96 -9.36 -19.04
C PRO A 55 9.73 -10.87 -19.18
N ASP A 56 10.70 -11.70 -18.84
CA ASP A 56 10.66 -13.16 -18.89
C ASP A 56 10.33 -13.80 -17.52
N HIS A 57 10.17 -13.00 -16.47
CA HIS A 57 9.88 -13.52 -15.14
C HIS A 57 8.44 -14.04 -14.98
N ARG A 58 8.30 -15.05 -14.13
CA ARG A 58 7.05 -15.50 -13.53
C ARG A 58 6.93 -14.92 -12.12
N VAL A 59 5.84 -14.26 -11.83
CA VAL A 59 5.67 -13.51 -10.58
C VAL A 59 4.46 -14.00 -9.82
N LEU A 60 4.62 -14.25 -8.51
CA LEU A 60 3.53 -14.45 -7.57
C LEU A 60 3.34 -13.19 -6.73
N GLN A 61 2.10 -12.71 -6.64
CA GLN A 61 1.71 -11.67 -5.69
C GLN A 61 0.72 -12.24 -4.67
N ILE A 62 1.01 -12.06 -3.39
CA ILE A 62 0.12 -12.42 -2.29
C ILE A 62 -0.54 -11.16 -1.75
N GLY A 63 -1.88 -11.12 -1.82
CA GLY A 63 -2.70 -9.96 -1.51
C GLY A 63 -2.98 -9.11 -2.75
N THR A 64 -4.04 -9.47 -3.51
CA THR A 64 -4.44 -8.75 -4.72
C THR A 64 -4.97 -7.35 -4.40
N GLY A 65 -5.79 -7.24 -3.36
CA GLY A 65 -6.48 -6.00 -3.03
C GLY A 65 -7.28 -5.45 -4.22
N ALA A 66 -7.21 -4.14 -4.45
CA ALA A 66 -7.87 -3.51 -5.59
C ALA A 66 -7.28 -3.92 -6.96
N GLY A 67 -6.16 -4.64 -7.00
CA GLY A 67 -5.55 -5.19 -8.21
C GLY A 67 -4.53 -4.28 -8.90
N TYR A 68 -4.23 -3.10 -8.37
CA TYR A 68 -3.31 -2.15 -9.02
C TYR A 68 -1.89 -2.71 -9.18
N VAL A 69 -1.33 -3.28 -8.10
CA VAL A 69 0.03 -3.85 -8.15
C VAL A 69 0.07 -5.04 -9.11
N ALA A 70 -0.93 -5.95 -9.05
CA ALA A 70 -1.04 -7.08 -9.99
C ALA A 70 -1.08 -6.62 -11.45
N ALA A 71 -1.85 -5.57 -11.73
CA ALA A 71 -1.94 -4.99 -13.07
C ALA A 71 -0.61 -4.38 -13.54
N LEU A 72 0.14 -3.71 -12.67
CA LEU A 72 1.48 -3.22 -12.99
C LEU A 72 2.45 -4.39 -13.26
N LEU A 73 2.40 -5.44 -12.42
CA LEU A 73 3.19 -6.65 -12.62
C LEU A 73 2.95 -7.29 -13.98
N SER A 74 1.70 -7.34 -14.45
CA SER A 74 1.34 -7.89 -15.78
C SER A 74 1.92 -7.09 -16.96
N LYS A 75 2.38 -5.85 -16.74
CA LYS A 75 3.11 -5.04 -17.72
C LYS A 75 4.63 -5.21 -17.64
N LEU A 76 5.11 -5.84 -16.57
CA LEU A 76 6.55 -5.99 -16.28
C LEU A 76 7.05 -7.41 -16.49
N ALA A 77 6.20 -8.42 -16.34
CA ALA A 77 6.53 -9.84 -16.32
C ALA A 77 5.84 -10.62 -17.45
N ALA A 78 6.32 -11.81 -17.74
CA ALA A 78 5.69 -12.73 -18.69
C ALA A 78 4.38 -13.31 -18.16
N GLU A 79 4.37 -13.72 -16.90
CA GLU A 79 3.22 -14.32 -16.22
C GLU A 79 3.08 -13.76 -14.81
N VAL A 80 1.85 -13.50 -14.40
CA VAL A 80 1.54 -13.06 -13.04
C VAL A 80 0.43 -13.91 -12.45
N VAL A 81 0.72 -14.50 -11.30
CA VAL A 81 -0.28 -15.12 -10.44
C VAL A 81 -0.50 -14.20 -9.25
N THR A 82 -1.75 -13.87 -8.96
CA THR A 82 -2.10 -13.08 -7.76
C THR A 82 -3.15 -13.82 -6.93
N VAL A 83 -3.05 -13.68 -5.62
CA VAL A 83 -3.90 -14.43 -4.67
C VAL A 83 -4.65 -13.46 -3.77
N GLU A 84 -5.95 -13.68 -3.62
CA GLU A 84 -6.82 -12.91 -2.73
C GLU A 84 -7.72 -13.85 -1.93
N ILE A 85 -7.72 -13.68 -0.61
CA ILE A 85 -8.51 -14.51 0.29
C ILE A 85 -9.99 -14.07 0.36
N ASN A 86 -10.27 -12.79 0.10
CA ASN A 86 -11.63 -12.27 0.18
C ASN A 86 -12.34 -12.41 -1.17
N PRO A 87 -13.43 -13.18 -1.26
CA PRO A 87 -14.14 -13.44 -2.52
C PRO A 87 -14.71 -12.18 -3.18
N ALA A 88 -15.16 -11.20 -2.41
CA ALA A 88 -15.73 -9.96 -2.96
C ALA A 88 -14.63 -9.10 -3.60
N ILE A 89 -13.46 -9.01 -2.94
CA ILE A 89 -12.29 -8.31 -3.46
C ILE A 89 -11.77 -9.02 -4.72
N ALA A 90 -11.64 -10.35 -4.67
CA ALA A 90 -11.16 -11.14 -5.81
C ALA A 90 -12.06 -10.94 -7.06
N ARG A 91 -13.40 -11.02 -6.90
CA ARG A 91 -14.34 -10.78 -8.00
C ARG A 91 -14.24 -9.35 -8.56
N SER A 92 -14.12 -8.35 -7.69
CA SER A 92 -13.96 -6.94 -8.13
C SER A 92 -12.67 -6.75 -8.93
N ALA A 93 -11.55 -7.25 -8.41
CA ALA A 93 -10.25 -7.21 -9.09
C ALA A 93 -10.30 -7.95 -10.44
N GLN A 94 -10.89 -9.16 -10.49
CA GLN A 94 -11.02 -9.92 -11.73
C GLN A 94 -11.86 -9.18 -12.78
N GLY A 95 -12.97 -8.54 -12.37
CA GLY A 95 -13.77 -7.71 -13.25
C GLY A 95 -12.98 -6.56 -13.86
N ARG A 96 -12.09 -5.97 -13.10
CA ARG A 96 -11.19 -4.89 -13.53
C ARG A 96 -10.13 -5.40 -14.49
N PHE A 97 -9.50 -6.55 -14.18
CA PHE A 97 -8.53 -7.18 -15.09
C PHE A 97 -9.13 -7.50 -16.45
N ASN A 98 -10.36 -8.02 -16.46
CA ASN A 98 -11.09 -8.31 -17.71
C ASN A 98 -11.36 -7.04 -18.53
N LYS A 99 -11.81 -5.95 -17.87
CA LYS A 99 -12.05 -4.65 -18.52
C LYS A 99 -10.77 -4.05 -19.13
N LEU A 100 -9.61 -4.28 -18.46
CA LEU A 100 -8.31 -3.78 -18.91
C LEU A 100 -7.58 -4.73 -19.88
N GLY A 101 -8.15 -5.88 -20.20
CA GLY A 101 -7.57 -6.86 -21.13
C GLY A 101 -6.25 -7.48 -20.63
N LEU A 102 -6.11 -7.71 -19.31
CA LEU A 102 -4.89 -8.24 -18.71
C LEU A 102 -4.86 -9.77 -18.75
N ALA A 103 -4.66 -10.34 -19.94
CA ALA A 103 -4.76 -11.78 -20.18
C ALA A 103 -3.62 -12.62 -19.55
N SER A 104 -2.45 -12.02 -19.27
CA SER A 104 -1.30 -12.69 -18.64
C SER A 104 -1.40 -12.79 -17.11
N LEU A 105 -2.52 -12.34 -16.53
CA LEU A 105 -2.73 -12.29 -15.10
C LEU A 105 -3.74 -13.35 -14.68
N VAL A 106 -3.32 -14.25 -13.78
CA VAL A 106 -4.14 -15.29 -13.19
C VAL A 106 -4.45 -14.92 -11.74
N LEU A 107 -5.74 -14.77 -11.41
CA LEU A 107 -6.17 -14.54 -10.03
C LEU A 107 -6.67 -15.86 -9.43
N ARG A 108 -6.21 -16.15 -8.21
CA ARG A 108 -6.67 -17.27 -7.38
C ARG A 108 -7.40 -16.74 -6.15
N GLU A 109 -8.64 -17.16 -5.97
CA GLU A 109 -9.42 -16.93 -4.74
C GLU A 109 -9.06 -17.99 -3.72
N GLN A 110 -8.06 -17.72 -2.87
CA GLN A 110 -7.60 -18.64 -1.83
C GLN A 110 -6.77 -17.92 -0.76
N ASP A 111 -6.45 -18.64 0.32
CA ASP A 111 -5.48 -18.20 1.31
C ASP A 111 -4.06 -18.24 0.69
N GLY A 112 -3.39 -17.09 0.64
CA GLY A 112 -2.06 -16.95 0.05
C GLY A 112 -0.90 -17.28 0.99
N ARG A 113 -1.12 -17.61 2.27
CA ARG A 113 -0.05 -17.88 3.22
C ARG A 113 0.86 -19.03 2.78
N GLY A 114 0.30 -20.05 2.18
CA GLY A 114 1.04 -21.19 1.62
C GLY A 114 1.55 -20.97 0.18
N GLY A 115 1.35 -19.79 -0.40
CA GLY A 115 1.66 -19.55 -1.81
C GLY A 115 0.75 -20.31 -2.76
N VAL A 116 1.30 -20.67 -3.94
CA VAL A 116 0.61 -21.44 -5.00
C VAL A 116 1.62 -22.45 -5.58
N PRO A 117 1.96 -23.50 -4.83
CA PRO A 117 3.03 -24.43 -5.22
C PRO A 117 2.73 -25.18 -6.53
N ASP A 118 1.45 -25.37 -6.87
CA ASP A 118 1.00 -26.01 -8.12
C ASP A 118 1.32 -25.14 -9.37
N LEU A 119 1.58 -23.85 -9.20
CA LEU A 119 1.94 -22.94 -10.28
C LEU A 119 3.39 -22.46 -10.22
N GLY A 120 4.16 -22.87 -9.21
CA GLY A 120 5.59 -22.56 -9.10
C GLY A 120 6.46 -23.32 -10.11
N PRO A 121 7.77 -23.07 -10.14
CA PRO A 121 8.45 -22.05 -9.37
C PRO A 121 8.31 -20.63 -9.94
N PHE A 122 8.57 -19.62 -9.08
CA PHE A 122 8.49 -18.21 -9.43
C PHE A 122 9.85 -17.52 -9.36
N ASP A 123 10.09 -16.55 -10.25
CA ASP A 123 11.29 -15.72 -10.22
C ASP A 123 11.18 -14.63 -9.17
N ARG A 124 9.96 -14.17 -8.90
CA ARG A 124 9.66 -13.13 -7.91
C ARG A 124 8.40 -13.50 -7.14
N ILE A 125 8.47 -13.30 -5.82
CA ILE A 125 7.28 -13.36 -4.96
C ILE A 125 7.16 -12.01 -4.26
N LEU A 126 6.02 -11.34 -4.40
CA LEU A 126 5.69 -10.10 -3.71
C LEU A 126 4.60 -10.37 -2.68
N VAL A 127 4.86 -10.02 -1.42
CA VAL A 127 3.91 -10.18 -0.33
C VAL A 127 3.43 -8.80 0.10
N SER A 128 2.19 -8.50 -0.24
CA SER A 128 1.54 -7.21 0.07
C SER A 128 0.69 -7.29 1.36
N SER A 129 0.76 -8.41 2.08
CA SER A 129 0.05 -8.59 3.35
C SER A 129 1.05 -8.59 4.51
N PRO A 130 0.79 -7.85 5.60
CA PRO A 130 1.69 -7.80 6.75
C PRO A 130 1.79 -9.11 7.55
N ARG A 131 1.02 -10.13 7.19
CA ARG A 131 0.96 -11.42 7.90
C ARG A 131 1.41 -12.55 6.98
N VAL A 132 2.71 -12.78 6.94
CA VAL A 132 3.27 -14.01 6.37
C VAL A 132 3.89 -14.78 7.53
N ASP A 133 3.17 -15.78 7.98
CA ASP A 133 3.57 -16.59 9.14
C ASP A 133 4.64 -17.62 8.76
N ASP A 134 4.83 -17.92 7.47
CA ASP A 134 5.76 -18.93 6.97
C ASP A 134 6.46 -18.47 5.68
N ILE A 135 7.50 -17.67 5.84
CA ILE A 135 8.36 -17.23 4.74
C ILE A 135 9.05 -18.40 4.05
N ASP A 136 9.45 -19.43 4.79
CA ASP A 136 10.20 -20.56 4.25
C ASP A 136 9.37 -21.34 3.22
N THR A 137 8.07 -21.51 3.45
CA THR A 137 7.15 -22.12 2.48
C THR A 137 7.11 -21.34 1.17
N LEU A 138 7.17 -20.01 1.20
CA LEU A 138 7.20 -19.17 0.01
C LEU A 138 8.56 -19.22 -0.67
N LEU A 139 9.65 -19.21 0.11
CA LEU A 139 11.01 -19.34 -0.45
C LEU A 139 11.20 -20.67 -1.20
N GLY A 140 10.56 -21.75 -0.73
CA GLY A 140 10.54 -23.04 -1.42
C GLY A 140 9.88 -23.02 -2.81
N GLN A 141 9.12 -21.97 -3.13
CA GLN A 141 8.48 -21.78 -4.45
C GLN A 141 9.26 -20.84 -5.37
N LEU A 142 10.43 -20.39 -4.97
CA LEU A 142 11.31 -19.57 -5.81
C LEU A 142 12.18 -20.44 -6.74
N THR A 143 12.53 -19.86 -7.89
CA THR A 143 13.61 -20.37 -8.73
C THR A 143 14.97 -20.17 -8.01
N ASN A 144 16.03 -20.84 -8.48
CA ASN A 144 17.38 -20.75 -7.88
C ASN A 144 17.96 -19.32 -7.76
N ARG A 145 17.44 -18.37 -8.52
CA ARG A 145 17.82 -16.95 -8.47
C ARG A 145 16.63 -16.06 -8.16
N GLY A 146 15.59 -16.68 -7.65
CA GLY A 146 14.37 -15.99 -7.25
C GLY A 146 14.59 -15.14 -6.02
N LEU A 147 13.74 -14.13 -5.85
CA LEU A 147 13.73 -13.35 -4.64
C LEU A 147 12.27 -13.04 -4.21
N LEU A 148 12.11 -12.89 -2.91
CA LEU A 148 10.86 -12.48 -2.32
C LEU A 148 11.02 -11.07 -1.73
N ILE A 149 10.04 -10.22 -2.03
CA ILE A 149 9.88 -8.89 -1.42
C ILE A 149 8.66 -8.94 -0.52
N SER A 150 8.85 -8.62 0.75
CA SER A 150 7.78 -8.59 1.75
C SER A 150 7.62 -7.21 2.32
N LEU A 151 6.36 -6.80 2.49
CA LEU A 151 6.00 -5.63 3.26
C LEU A 151 5.56 -6.11 4.65
N GLU A 152 6.45 -6.01 5.61
CA GLU A 152 6.27 -6.48 6.98
C GLU A 152 5.79 -5.35 7.88
N GLN A 153 5.06 -5.68 8.93
CA GLN A 153 4.70 -4.70 9.95
C GLN A 153 5.90 -4.45 10.87
N GLY A 154 6.29 -3.19 10.98
CA GLY A 154 7.28 -2.70 11.92
C GLY A 154 6.64 -2.12 13.18
N GLU A 155 7.43 -1.46 14.00
CA GLU A 155 6.96 -0.74 15.19
C GLU A 155 6.30 0.59 14.81
N ASN A 156 5.36 1.07 15.64
CA ASN A 156 4.71 2.38 15.50
C ASN A 156 4.09 2.64 14.12
N ASP A 157 3.32 1.69 13.59
CA ASP A 157 2.67 1.76 12.26
C ASP A 157 3.63 1.95 11.07
N THR A 158 4.92 1.75 11.28
CA THR A 158 5.87 1.67 10.19
C THR A 158 5.78 0.31 9.50
N HIS A 159 6.15 0.28 8.22
CA HIS A 159 6.29 -0.95 7.48
C HIS A 159 7.74 -1.13 7.06
N ILE A 160 8.20 -2.37 7.10
CA ILE A 160 9.55 -2.75 6.70
C ILE A 160 9.45 -3.41 5.34
N LEU A 161 10.08 -2.82 4.34
CA LEU A 161 10.29 -3.49 3.07
C LEU A 161 11.51 -4.38 3.20
N ALA A 162 11.29 -5.70 3.17
CA ALA A 162 12.34 -6.69 3.30
C ALA A 162 12.48 -7.51 2.02
N ARG A 163 13.71 -7.86 1.71
CA ARG A 163 14.08 -8.79 0.64
C ARG A 163 14.59 -10.09 1.25
N TYR A 164 14.12 -11.19 0.69
CA TYR A 164 14.57 -12.53 1.00
C TYR A 164 15.11 -13.21 -0.25
N GLU A 165 16.22 -13.89 -0.10
CA GLU A 165 16.83 -14.74 -1.12
C GLU A 165 17.37 -16.00 -0.44
N VAL A 166 17.44 -17.09 -1.18
CA VAL A 166 18.06 -18.32 -0.71
C VAL A 166 19.53 -18.28 -1.08
N THR A 167 20.39 -18.44 -0.09
CA THR A 167 21.86 -18.52 -0.32
C THR A 167 22.23 -19.83 -1.00
N GLU A 168 23.44 -19.92 -1.53
CA GLU A 168 23.98 -21.16 -2.11
C GLU A 168 23.98 -22.33 -1.12
N LEU A 169 23.99 -22.05 0.18
CA LEU A 169 23.92 -23.05 1.25
C LEU A 169 22.47 -23.44 1.61
N GLY A 170 21.47 -22.92 0.90
CA GLY A 170 20.05 -23.19 1.16
C GLY A 170 19.44 -22.41 2.33
N ALA A 171 20.20 -21.53 3.00
CA ALA A 171 19.69 -20.73 4.09
C ALA A 171 19.05 -19.43 3.58
N PRO A 172 17.89 -19.00 4.17
CA PRO A 172 17.29 -17.74 3.81
C PRO A 172 18.15 -16.56 4.31
N LEU A 173 18.36 -15.59 3.43
CA LEU A 173 19.02 -14.33 3.76
C LEU A 173 17.99 -13.20 3.70
N ARG A 174 17.71 -12.57 4.84
CA ARG A 174 16.85 -11.41 4.95
C ARG A 174 17.65 -10.11 4.95
N ARG A 175 17.26 -9.16 4.12
CA ARG A 175 17.81 -7.79 4.10
C ARG A 175 16.68 -6.78 4.20
N VAL A 176 16.81 -5.83 5.12
CA VAL A 176 15.93 -4.65 5.14
C VAL A 176 16.37 -3.71 4.03
N LEU A 177 15.41 -3.35 3.17
CA LEU A 177 15.62 -2.44 2.04
C LEU A 177 15.24 -1.02 2.40
N ALA A 178 14.09 -0.84 3.05
CA ALA A 178 13.55 0.45 3.41
C ALA A 178 12.58 0.33 4.61
N TYR A 179 12.39 1.46 5.28
CA TYR A 179 11.29 1.65 6.22
C TYR A 179 10.25 2.52 5.54
N VAL A 180 9.05 2.00 5.36
CA VAL A 180 7.95 2.68 4.67
C VAL A 180 6.93 3.13 5.71
N ASP A 181 6.73 4.43 5.80
CA ASP A 181 5.75 5.03 6.69
C ASP A 181 4.54 5.47 5.87
N PHE A 182 3.49 4.66 5.89
CA PHE A 182 2.25 4.98 5.18
C PHE A 182 1.42 6.08 5.87
N SER A 183 1.70 6.37 7.14
CA SER A 183 0.95 7.38 7.91
C SER A 183 1.40 8.81 7.55
N LYS A 184 2.62 8.98 7.07
CA LYS A 184 3.23 10.32 6.90
C LYS A 184 2.93 11.00 5.57
N ASP A 185 2.37 10.34 4.57
CA ASP A 185 2.15 10.98 3.28
C ASP A 185 0.68 11.31 2.99
N THR A 186 0.08 12.08 3.91
CA THR A 186 -1.26 12.66 3.68
C THR A 186 -1.33 13.45 2.37
N GLY A 187 -0.23 14.09 1.97
CA GLY A 187 -0.14 14.81 0.70
C GLY A 187 -0.24 13.85 -0.51
N MET A 188 0.35 12.66 -0.44
CA MET A 188 0.21 11.65 -1.49
C MET A 188 -1.20 11.07 -1.51
N THR A 189 -1.82 10.83 -0.36
CA THR A 189 -3.23 10.42 -0.29
C THR A 189 -4.12 11.45 -1.02
N LEU A 190 -3.91 12.74 -0.81
CA LEU A 190 -4.69 13.79 -1.48
C LEU A 190 -4.42 13.86 -2.99
N LEU A 191 -3.20 13.57 -3.43
CA LEU A 191 -2.85 13.45 -4.84
C LEU A 191 -3.57 12.25 -5.48
N ASP A 192 -3.54 11.11 -4.81
CA ASP A 192 -4.19 9.89 -5.26
C ASP A 192 -5.72 10.03 -5.33
N MET A 193 -6.30 10.83 -4.44
CA MET A 193 -7.73 11.20 -4.48
C MET A 193 -8.07 12.24 -5.54
N GLY A 194 -7.08 12.75 -6.28
CA GLY A 194 -7.28 13.82 -7.27
C GLY A 194 -7.61 15.19 -6.66
N MET A 195 -7.45 15.37 -5.35
CA MET A 195 -7.70 16.66 -4.68
C MET A 195 -6.58 17.66 -4.88
N VAL A 196 -5.39 17.20 -5.18
CA VAL A 196 -4.21 18.01 -5.50
C VAL A 196 -3.50 17.43 -6.71
N ASP A 197 -2.85 18.25 -7.48
CA ASP A 197 -1.94 17.82 -8.53
C ASP A 197 -0.48 17.74 -8.01
N GLN A 198 0.40 17.17 -8.83
CA GLN A 198 1.81 16.99 -8.50
C GLN A 198 2.55 18.32 -8.30
N VAL A 199 2.15 19.37 -9.01
CA VAL A 199 2.76 20.70 -8.92
C VAL A 199 2.43 21.33 -7.57
N LEU A 200 1.14 21.35 -7.23
CA LEU A 200 0.66 21.87 -5.95
C LEU A 200 1.27 21.12 -4.76
N LEU A 201 1.32 19.77 -4.83
CA LEU A 201 1.94 18.95 -3.79
C LEU A 201 3.43 19.24 -3.62
N SER A 202 4.16 19.40 -4.73
CA SER A 202 5.60 19.70 -4.70
C SER A 202 5.87 21.08 -4.10
N GLU A 203 5.05 22.08 -4.45
CA GLU A 203 5.12 23.42 -3.88
C GLU A 203 4.77 23.42 -2.38
N ALA A 204 3.71 22.71 -2.01
CA ALA A 204 3.31 22.58 -0.61
C ALA A 204 4.40 21.94 0.26
N ARG A 205 5.07 20.91 -0.25
CA ARG A 205 6.23 20.29 0.42
C ARG A 205 7.40 21.23 0.60
N ARG A 206 7.67 22.09 -0.39
CA ARG A 206 8.71 23.13 -0.27
C ARG A 206 8.36 24.13 0.83
N VAL A 207 7.15 24.69 0.80
CA VAL A 207 6.67 25.66 1.79
C VAL A 207 6.61 25.05 3.19
N ALA A 208 6.16 23.78 3.30
CA ALA A 208 6.12 23.07 4.57
C ALA A 208 7.50 22.94 5.23
N ARG A 209 8.53 22.62 4.43
CA ARG A 209 9.92 22.55 4.90
C ARG A 209 10.46 23.93 5.34
N GLU A 210 10.23 24.96 4.53
CA GLU A 210 10.67 26.33 4.84
C GLU A 210 10.04 26.86 6.13
N LYS A 211 8.74 26.61 6.31
CA LYS A 211 7.98 27.13 7.46
C LYS A 211 7.92 26.16 8.65
N LYS A 212 8.51 24.98 8.55
CA LYS A 212 8.43 23.89 9.56
C LYS A 212 6.99 23.55 9.94
N LEU A 213 6.10 23.46 8.95
CA LEU A 213 4.69 23.11 9.10
C LEU A 213 4.42 21.74 8.51
N PRO A 214 3.36 21.03 8.97
CA PRO A 214 2.86 19.84 8.30
C PRO A 214 2.39 20.17 6.87
N VAL A 215 2.70 19.31 5.90
CA VAL A 215 2.30 19.49 4.49
C VAL A 215 0.78 19.63 4.35
N ILE A 216 0.03 18.86 5.14
CA ILE A 216 -1.45 18.92 5.16
C ILE A 216 -1.99 20.30 5.49
N LYS A 217 -1.35 21.02 6.42
CA LYS A 217 -1.75 22.38 6.80
C LYS A 217 -1.54 23.34 5.63
N VAL A 218 -0.43 23.22 4.92
CA VAL A 218 -0.13 24.06 3.75
C VAL A 218 -1.13 23.76 2.62
N LEU A 219 -1.44 22.50 2.37
CA LEU A 219 -2.42 22.09 1.35
C LEU A 219 -3.82 22.59 1.68
N ARG A 220 -4.25 22.43 2.93
CA ARG A 220 -5.54 22.93 3.41
C ARG A 220 -5.70 24.44 3.15
N ASP A 221 -4.68 25.22 3.55
CA ASP A 221 -4.72 26.67 3.42
C ASP A 221 -4.71 27.08 1.91
N ARG A 222 -4.01 26.35 1.05
CA ARG A 222 -3.98 26.59 -0.40
C ARG A 222 -5.27 26.23 -1.11
N LEU A 223 -5.92 25.16 -0.69
CA LEU A 223 -7.20 24.69 -1.24
C LEU A 223 -8.40 25.39 -0.62
N ASN A 224 -8.17 26.24 0.38
CA ASN A 224 -9.22 26.89 1.16
C ASN A 224 -10.28 25.90 1.69
N LEU A 225 -9.80 24.74 2.17
CA LEU A 225 -10.67 23.69 2.70
C LEU A 225 -10.87 23.86 4.19
N GLU A 226 -12.10 23.63 4.64
CA GLU A 226 -12.39 23.48 6.06
C GLU A 226 -11.78 22.17 6.59
N ASP A 227 -11.27 22.21 7.84
CA ASP A 227 -10.66 21.04 8.49
C ASP A 227 -11.59 19.83 8.47
N ALA A 228 -12.87 20.03 8.83
CA ALA A 228 -13.85 18.95 8.86
C ALA A 228 -14.03 18.27 7.49
N THR A 229 -14.04 19.05 6.41
CA THR A 229 -14.18 18.52 5.04
C THR A 229 -12.97 17.70 4.65
N LEU A 230 -11.76 18.22 4.88
CA LEU A 230 -10.51 17.57 4.56
C LEU A 230 -10.33 16.26 5.34
N TYR A 231 -10.48 16.33 6.68
CA TYR A 231 -10.28 15.16 7.53
C TYR A 231 -11.36 14.10 7.37
N ARG A 232 -12.61 14.50 7.04
CA ARG A 232 -13.67 13.54 6.68
C ARG A 232 -13.33 12.74 5.43
N GLN A 233 -12.76 13.37 4.42
CA GLN A 233 -12.33 12.69 3.20
C GLN A 233 -11.14 11.77 3.46
N LEU A 234 -10.14 12.23 4.23
CA LEU A 234 -9.01 11.40 4.64
C LEU A 234 -9.45 10.20 5.49
N ALA A 235 -10.40 10.40 6.40
CA ALA A 235 -10.95 9.31 7.21
C ALA A 235 -11.65 8.26 6.34
N ARG A 236 -12.41 8.68 5.33
CA ARG A 236 -13.03 7.77 4.36
C ARG A 236 -11.98 6.96 3.59
N GLU A 237 -10.95 7.62 3.09
CA GLU A 237 -9.84 6.95 2.38
C GLU A 237 -9.10 5.93 3.26
N LYS A 238 -8.96 6.25 4.55
CA LYS A 238 -8.33 5.36 5.54
C LYS A 238 -9.30 4.36 6.17
N ASN A 239 -10.56 4.35 5.73
CA ASN A 239 -11.64 3.55 6.33
C ASN A 239 -11.72 3.72 7.86
N MET A 240 -11.55 4.96 8.31
CA MET A 240 -11.65 5.34 9.72
C MET A 240 -12.98 6.05 9.96
N PRO A 241 -13.63 5.83 11.11
CA PRO A 241 -14.77 6.63 11.49
C PRO A 241 -14.35 8.10 11.65
N PHE A 242 -15.17 9.01 11.18
CA PHE A 242 -14.97 10.45 11.35
C PHE A 242 -16.10 11.03 12.18
N ALA A 243 -15.73 11.78 13.20
CA ALA A 243 -16.66 12.63 13.93
C ALA A 243 -16.08 14.04 14.02
N ALA A 244 -16.92 15.07 13.85
CA ALA A 244 -16.50 16.43 14.07
C ALA A 244 -16.28 16.67 15.57
N ILE A 245 -15.38 17.59 15.93
CA ILE A 245 -15.07 17.87 17.33
C ILE A 245 -16.32 18.31 18.11
N ASP A 246 -17.21 19.07 17.47
CA ASP A 246 -18.46 19.54 18.08
C ASP A 246 -19.41 18.39 18.41
N ASP A 247 -19.37 17.28 17.66
CA ASP A 247 -20.14 16.08 17.93
C ASP A 247 -19.56 15.26 19.08
N LEU A 248 -18.25 15.39 19.31
CA LEU A 248 -17.51 14.63 20.33
C LEU A 248 -17.45 15.35 21.67
N LEU A 249 -17.39 16.69 21.68
CA LEU A 249 -17.28 17.47 22.91
C LEU A 249 -18.34 17.12 23.98
N PRO A 250 -19.63 16.92 23.63
CA PRO A 250 -20.63 16.50 24.60
C PRO A 250 -20.39 15.09 25.20
N GLN A 251 -19.57 14.28 24.57
CA GLN A 251 -19.27 12.91 24.97
C GLN A 251 -18.00 12.81 25.84
N VAL A 252 -17.24 13.89 25.96
CA VAL A 252 -16.04 13.93 26.81
C VAL A 252 -16.43 13.87 28.27
N GLN A 253 -15.93 12.89 28.98
CA GLN A 253 -16.13 12.74 30.41
C GLN A 253 -14.89 13.22 31.16
N PRO A 254 -14.96 14.29 31.96
CA PRO A 254 -13.79 14.88 32.63
C PRO A 254 -12.99 13.89 33.47
N HIS A 255 -13.68 12.95 34.15
CA HIS A 255 -13.01 11.95 34.98
C HIS A 255 -12.14 10.96 34.18
N LEU A 256 -12.43 10.72 32.88
CA LEU A 256 -11.59 9.89 32.03
C LEU A 256 -10.32 10.65 31.62
N MET A 257 -10.37 11.98 31.55
CA MET A 257 -9.16 12.79 31.30
C MET A 257 -8.18 12.71 32.46
N GLU A 258 -8.67 12.54 33.70
CA GLU A 258 -7.84 12.40 34.90
C GLU A 258 -7.14 11.04 35.01
N ALA A 259 -7.68 10.01 34.35
CA ALA A 259 -7.09 8.67 34.32
C ALA A 259 -5.76 8.59 33.52
N PHE A 260 -5.47 9.61 32.70
CA PHE A 260 -4.27 9.66 31.89
C PHE A 260 -3.46 10.93 32.17
N SER A 261 -2.14 10.85 32.09
CA SER A 261 -1.34 12.07 32.20
C SER A 261 -1.58 12.98 30.99
N ARG A 262 -1.57 14.28 31.22
CA ARG A 262 -1.71 15.26 30.14
C ARG A 262 -0.66 15.07 29.04
N SER A 263 0.58 14.79 29.45
CA SER A 263 1.67 14.50 28.51
C SER A 263 1.40 13.28 27.63
N PHE A 264 0.76 12.23 28.17
CA PHE A 264 0.37 11.05 27.42
C PHE A 264 -0.73 11.39 26.39
N LEU A 265 -1.78 12.11 26.80
CA LEU A 265 -2.87 12.50 25.90
C LEU A 265 -2.37 13.40 24.77
N ASP A 266 -1.51 14.37 25.10
CA ASP A 266 -0.95 15.31 24.12
C ASP A 266 -0.01 14.62 23.13
N SER A 267 0.85 13.70 23.60
CA SER A 267 1.82 12.99 22.74
C SER A 267 1.16 11.98 21.80
N HIS A 268 0.01 11.42 22.20
CA HIS A 268 -0.73 10.44 21.39
C HIS A 268 -1.96 11.05 20.71
N HIS A 269 -2.21 12.34 20.87
CA HIS A 269 -3.38 13.05 20.31
C HIS A 269 -4.71 12.36 20.66
N LEU A 270 -4.87 11.93 21.93
CA LEU A 270 -6.04 11.19 22.39
C LEU A 270 -6.98 12.09 23.21
N ILE A 271 -8.28 11.89 23.02
CA ILE A 271 -9.34 12.47 23.85
C ILE A 271 -10.24 11.32 24.31
N PRO A 272 -10.23 10.95 25.61
CA PRO A 272 -11.16 9.96 26.13
C PRO A 272 -12.60 10.46 26.07
N LEU A 273 -13.51 9.70 25.46
CA LEU A 273 -14.91 10.10 25.29
C LEU A 273 -15.79 9.50 26.38
N LYS A 274 -16.10 8.23 26.29
CA LYS A 274 -16.91 7.48 27.25
C LYS A 274 -16.51 6.01 27.23
N LEU A 275 -16.79 5.31 28.33
CA LEU A 275 -16.79 3.85 28.36
C LEU A 275 -18.16 3.38 27.84
N GLU A 276 -18.16 2.43 26.90
CA GLU A 276 -19.34 1.65 26.57
C GLU A 276 -19.37 0.44 27.51
N ASP A 277 -20.55 0.17 28.11
CA ASP A 277 -20.79 -0.97 28.99
C ASP A 277 -20.76 -2.30 28.23
#